data_cfe3ada1ed049bc8690f6223c3d04d39
#
_entry.id   cfe3ada1ed049bc8690f6223c3d04d39
#
_cell.length_a   1.000
_cell.length_b   1.000
_cell.length_c   1.000
_cell.angle_alpha   90.00
_cell.angle_beta   90.00
_cell.angle_gamma   90.00
#
_symmetry.space_group_name_H-M   'P 1'
#
loop_
_entity.id
_entity.type
_entity.pdbx_description
1 polymer ?
#
loop_
_entity_poly.entity_id
_entity_poly.type
_entity_poly.pdbx_seq_one_letter_code
_entity_poly.pdbx_strand_id
1 'polypeptide(L)'
;LILSPQSEIREFRNYLSESGYETVKEYMISEDGQFYVIIDCRRNGYKNELICTGETEKEVYYRYGKELLKGKNKSLREYLLRELRISQGVRNKLENIDNDKIAGRLKELDFDLECIKYALEFYK
;
A
#
# COMPACT_ATOMS: atom_id res chain seq x y z
N LEU A 1 17.20 0.38 -2.97
CA LEU A 1 16.71 0.33 -1.59
C LEU A 1 15.65 -0.75 -1.44
N ILE A 2 15.80 -1.59 -0.43
CA ILE A 2 14.89 -2.72 -0.17
C ILE A 2 14.10 -2.43 1.10
N LEU A 3 12.77 -2.53 1.01
CA LEU A 3 11.86 -2.18 2.10
C LEU A 3 10.83 -3.28 2.33
N SER A 4 10.35 -3.38 3.58
CA SER A 4 9.22 -4.22 3.93
C SER A 4 7.92 -3.46 3.64
N PRO A 5 6.96 -4.04 2.90
CA PRO A 5 5.71 -3.34 2.58
C PRO A 5 4.80 -3.11 3.78
N GLN A 6 5.06 -3.78 4.90
CA GLN A 6 4.23 -3.68 6.11
C GLN A 6 4.67 -2.54 7.04
N SER A 7 5.82 -1.94 6.81
CA SER A 7 6.34 -0.91 7.70
C SER A 7 6.33 0.46 7.02
N GLU A 8 7.45 1.05 6.78
CA GLU A 8 7.59 2.46 6.46
C GLU A 8 7.50 2.81 4.97
N ILE A 9 7.05 1.88 4.11
CA ILE A 9 7.06 2.10 2.66
C ILE A 9 6.18 3.28 2.23
N ARG A 10 5.03 3.45 2.88
CA ARG A 10 4.12 4.56 2.58
C ARG A 10 4.80 5.91 2.84
N GLU A 11 5.37 6.07 4.02
CA GLU A 11 6.07 7.29 4.41
C GLU A 11 7.30 7.52 3.54
N PHE A 12 7.99 6.46 3.17
CA PHE A 12 9.14 6.55 2.31
C PHE A 12 8.78 7.04 0.91
N ARG A 13 7.69 6.53 0.33
CA ARG A 13 7.23 7.01 -0.98
C ARG A 13 6.82 8.47 -0.92
N ASN A 14 6.15 8.88 0.14
CA ASN A 14 5.81 10.29 0.35
C ASN A 14 7.09 11.14 0.47
N TYR A 15 8.05 10.68 1.25
CA TYR A 15 9.34 11.35 1.38
C TYR A 15 10.03 11.55 0.03
N LEU A 16 10.09 10.51 -0.79
CA LEU A 16 10.72 10.61 -2.12
C LEU A 16 10.05 11.67 -2.98
N SER A 17 8.72 11.72 -3.02
CA SER A 17 8.00 12.69 -3.84
C SER A 17 8.20 14.12 -3.36
N GLU A 18 8.33 14.33 -2.04
CA GLU A 18 8.52 15.65 -1.44
C GLU A 18 9.97 16.13 -1.47
N SER A 19 10.94 15.23 -1.55
CA SER A 19 12.36 15.53 -1.33
C SER A 19 13.19 15.65 -2.62
N GLY A 20 12.53 15.70 -3.77
CA GLY A 20 13.22 15.89 -5.05
C GLY A 20 13.82 14.62 -5.62
N TYR A 21 13.26 13.47 -5.28
CA TYR A 21 13.61 12.18 -5.88
C TYR A 21 12.45 11.68 -6.73
N GLU A 22 12.77 11.09 -7.86
CA GLU A 22 11.79 10.39 -8.68
C GLU A 22 12.03 8.88 -8.61
N THR A 23 10.96 8.11 -8.63
CA THR A 23 11.05 6.66 -8.71
C THR A 23 11.28 6.28 -10.17
N VAL A 24 12.41 5.65 -10.44
CA VAL A 24 12.74 5.17 -11.79
C VAL A 24 12.03 3.84 -12.03
N LYS A 25 12.08 2.94 -11.06
CA LYS A 25 11.49 1.63 -11.17
C LYS A 25 11.21 1.05 -9.79
N GLU A 26 10.15 0.26 -9.69
CA GLU A 26 9.82 -0.47 -8.47
C GLU A 26 9.65 -1.95 -8.79
N TYR A 27 10.08 -2.78 -7.86
CA TYR A 27 9.90 -4.24 -7.92
C TYR A 27 9.33 -4.72 -6.61
N MET A 28 8.51 -5.74 -6.66
CA MET A 28 8.09 -6.44 -5.46
C MET A 28 8.35 -7.92 -5.66
N ILE A 29 9.01 -8.52 -4.68
CA ILE A 29 9.35 -9.94 -4.69
C ILE A 29 8.84 -10.60 -3.42
N SER A 30 8.64 -11.92 -3.49
CA SER A 30 8.31 -12.72 -2.32
C SER A 30 9.33 -13.86 -2.20
N GLU A 31 9.75 -14.13 -0.96
CA GLU A 31 10.69 -15.20 -0.66
C GLU A 31 10.37 -15.76 0.72
N ASP A 32 10.13 -17.04 0.81
CA ASP A 32 9.82 -17.74 2.07
C ASP A 32 8.68 -17.08 2.86
N GLY A 33 7.64 -16.63 2.15
CA GLY A 33 6.48 -15.99 2.78
C GLY A 33 6.71 -14.53 3.18
N GLN A 34 7.88 -13.98 2.91
CA GLN A 34 8.20 -12.58 3.14
C GLN A 34 8.11 -11.79 1.84
N PHE A 35 7.63 -10.56 1.94
CA PHE A 35 7.53 -9.65 0.80
C PHE A 35 8.51 -8.50 0.95
N TYR A 36 9.14 -8.12 -0.17
CA TYR A 36 10.11 -7.04 -0.21
C TYR A 36 9.81 -6.12 -1.38
N VAL A 37 9.91 -4.81 -1.15
CA VAL A 37 9.78 -3.79 -2.19
C VAL A 37 11.17 -3.23 -2.46
N ILE A 38 11.55 -3.22 -3.73
CA ILE A 38 12.83 -2.66 -4.17
C ILE A 38 12.49 -1.40 -4.97
N ILE A 39 13.01 -0.26 -4.53
CA ILE A 39 12.78 1.01 -5.18
C ILE A 39 14.10 1.53 -5.75
N ASP A 40 14.12 1.73 -7.06
CA ASP A 40 15.20 2.40 -7.76
C ASP A 40 14.78 3.84 -7.98
N CYS A 41 15.47 4.78 -7.34
CA CYS A 41 15.14 6.19 -7.40
C CYS A 41 16.37 7.02 -7.75
N ARG A 42 16.14 8.20 -8.32
CA ARG A 42 17.22 9.14 -8.59
C ARG A 42 16.78 10.53 -8.22
N ARG A 43 17.75 11.36 -7.85
CA ARG A 43 17.50 12.75 -7.50
C ARG A 43 17.25 13.58 -8.76
N ASN A 44 16.14 14.33 -8.78
CA ASN A 44 15.87 15.28 -9.87
C ASN A 44 15.71 16.72 -9.37
N GLY A 45 15.70 16.95 -8.06
CA GLY A 45 15.60 18.27 -7.47
C GLY A 45 14.22 18.90 -7.46
N TYR A 46 13.20 18.20 -7.94
CA TYR A 46 11.82 18.69 -8.00
C TYR A 46 10.91 17.85 -7.12
N LYS A 47 9.85 18.48 -6.59
CA LYS A 47 8.79 17.72 -5.95
C LYS A 47 8.02 16.96 -7.02
N ASN A 48 7.80 15.68 -6.80
CA ASN A 48 7.09 14.83 -7.73
C ASN A 48 5.71 14.52 -7.16
N GLU A 49 4.72 15.34 -7.53
CA GLU A 49 3.35 15.14 -7.05
C GLU A 49 2.71 13.95 -7.74
N LEU A 50 2.00 13.14 -6.94
CA LEU A 50 1.18 12.08 -7.49
C LEU A 50 -0.07 12.67 -8.11
N ILE A 51 -0.28 12.35 -9.40
CA ILE A 51 -1.50 12.73 -10.09
C ILE A 51 -2.56 11.66 -9.76
N CYS A 52 -3.56 12.05 -9.00
CA CYS A 52 -4.62 11.13 -8.57
C CYS A 52 -5.95 11.88 -8.47
N THR A 53 -7.05 11.13 -8.51
CA THR A 53 -8.41 11.68 -8.56
C THR A 53 -9.08 11.80 -7.19
N GLY A 54 -8.44 11.33 -6.11
CA GLY A 54 -9.01 11.43 -4.78
C GLY A 54 -8.08 10.91 -3.70
N GLU A 55 -8.52 11.03 -2.45
CA GLU A 55 -7.71 10.66 -1.29
C GLU A 55 -7.46 9.15 -1.20
N THR A 56 -8.45 8.33 -1.52
CA THR A 56 -8.28 6.88 -1.51
C THR A 56 -7.26 6.43 -2.55
N GLU A 57 -7.33 6.96 -3.75
CA GLU A 57 -6.36 6.66 -4.81
C GLU A 57 -4.96 7.09 -4.40
N LYS A 58 -4.82 8.28 -3.83
CA LYS A 58 -3.54 8.79 -3.34
C LYS A 58 -2.94 7.86 -2.29
N GLU A 59 -3.75 7.46 -1.31
CA GLU A 59 -3.32 6.55 -0.26
C GLU A 59 -2.90 5.20 -0.82
N VAL A 60 -3.66 4.66 -1.77
CA VAL A 60 -3.36 3.39 -2.44
C VAL A 60 -2.01 3.46 -3.16
N TYR A 61 -1.73 4.55 -3.85
CA TYR A 61 -0.46 4.72 -4.55
C TYR A 61 0.73 4.83 -3.58
N TYR A 62 0.56 5.50 -2.44
CA TYR A 62 1.62 5.56 -1.44
C TYR A 62 1.85 4.21 -0.77
N ARG A 63 0.78 3.45 -0.48
CA ARG A 63 0.90 2.14 0.18
C ARG A 63 1.48 1.07 -0.74
N TYR A 64 1.01 1.01 -1.98
CA TYR A 64 1.26 -0.16 -2.85
C TYR A 64 2.11 0.14 -4.07
N GLY A 65 2.24 1.39 -4.46
CA GLY A 65 3.04 1.80 -5.61
C GLY A 65 2.25 1.80 -6.90
N LYS A 66 2.12 2.98 -7.50
CA LYS A 66 1.38 3.19 -8.75
C LYS A 66 1.92 2.31 -9.88
N GLU A 67 3.25 2.23 -10.01
CA GLU A 67 3.88 1.47 -11.10
C GLU A 67 3.68 -0.03 -10.91
N LEU A 68 3.75 -0.52 -9.66
CA LEU A 68 3.50 -1.93 -9.37
C LEU A 68 2.05 -2.31 -9.70
N LEU A 69 1.10 -1.45 -9.37
CA LEU A 69 -0.32 -1.67 -9.66
C LEU A 69 -0.59 -1.66 -11.16
N LYS A 70 -0.09 -0.66 -11.87
CA LYS A 70 -0.27 -0.55 -13.32
C LYS A 70 0.38 -1.70 -14.07
N GLY A 71 1.54 -2.14 -13.60
CA GLY A 71 2.24 -3.29 -14.15
C GLY A 71 1.66 -4.63 -13.73
N LYS A 72 0.62 -4.62 -12.89
CA LYS A 72 -0.02 -5.84 -12.38
C LYS A 72 0.99 -6.81 -11.77
N ASN A 73 1.86 -6.29 -10.92
CA ASN A 73 2.91 -7.08 -10.28
C ASN A 73 2.31 -8.26 -9.51
N LYS A 74 2.78 -9.45 -9.82
CA LYS A 74 2.24 -10.70 -9.27
C LYS A 74 2.46 -10.81 -7.76
N SER A 75 3.63 -10.47 -7.28
CA SER A 75 3.93 -10.53 -5.85
C SER A 75 3.08 -9.56 -5.05
N LEU A 76 2.81 -8.37 -5.60
CA LEU A 76 1.91 -7.41 -4.98
C LEU A 76 0.49 -7.97 -4.89
N ARG A 77 0.01 -8.64 -5.93
CA ARG A 77 -1.31 -9.27 -5.91
C ARG A 77 -1.39 -10.31 -4.78
N GLU A 78 -0.40 -11.15 -4.66
CA GLU A 78 -0.33 -12.15 -3.58
C GLU A 78 -0.33 -11.48 -2.21
N TYR A 79 0.42 -10.41 -2.05
CA TYR A 79 0.47 -9.62 -0.83
C TYR A 79 -0.92 -9.03 -0.50
N LEU A 80 -1.58 -8.42 -1.48
CA LEU A 80 -2.90 -7.80 -1.31
C LEU A 80 -3.95 -8.84 -0.91
N LEU A 81 -3.94 -10.01 -1.53
CA LEU A 81 -4.87 -11.09 -1.19
C LEU A 81 -4.64 -11.59 0.24
N ARG A 82 -3.37 -11.69 0.66
CA ARG A 82 -3.04 -12.05 2.04
C ARG A 82 -3.55 -11.00 3.03
N GLU A 83 -3.29 -9.73 2.74
CA GLU A 83 -3.72 -8.63 3.60
C GLU A 83 -5.25 -8.53 3.68
N LEU A 84 -5.93 -8.78 2.57
CA LEU A 84 -7.38 -8.82 2.54
C LEU A 84 -7.92 -9.87 3.50
N ARG A 85 -7.37 -11.08 3.44
CA ARG A 85 -7.78 -12.19 4.31
C ARG A 85 -7.53 -11.87 5.79
N ILE A 86 -6.35 -11.34 6.11
CA ILE A 86 -5.98 -11.01 7.48
C ILE A 86 -6.87 -9.90 8.03
N SER A 87 -7.01 -8.81 7.29
CA SER A 87 -7.82 -7.65 7.74
C SER A 87 -9.29 -7.99 7.88
N GLN A 88 -9.84 -8.78 6.96
CA GLN A 88 -11.23 -9.22 7.03
C GLN A 88 -11.45 -10.14 8.24
N GLY A 89 -10.49 -11.02 8.52
CA GLY A 89 -10.54 -11.89 9.69
C GLY A 89 -10.53 -11.13 11.01
N VAL A 90 -9.68 -10.14 11.12
CA VAL A 90 -9.62 -9.26 12.31
C VAL A 90 -10.92 -8.47 12.45
N ARG A 91 -11.42 -7.91 11.37
CA ARG A 91 -12.68 -7.16 11.37
C ARG A 91 -13.84 -8.03 11.86
N ASN A 92 -13.94 -9.24 11.34
CA ASN A 92 -15.00 -10.18 11.73
C ASN A 92 -14.97 -10.51 13.22
N LYS A 93 -13.78 -10.59 13.81
CA LYS A 93 -13.63 -10.84 15.25
C LYS A 93 -14.06 -9.64 16.10
N LEU A 94 -13.90 -8.42 15.59
CA LEU A 94 -14.14 -7.19 16.34
C LEU A 94 -15.54 -6.60 16.15
N GLU A 95 -16.25 -6.94 15.09
CA GLU A 95 -17.49 -6.27 14.70
C GLU A 95 -18.63 -6.32 15.71
N ASN A 96 -18.65 -7.35 16.59
CA ASN A 96 -19.68 -7.53 17.60
C ASN A 96 -19.25 -7.07 18.98
N ILE A 97 -18.11 -6.42 19.10
CA ILE A 97 -17.61 -5.94 20.38
C ILE A 97 -17.98 -4.46 20.54
N ASP A 98 -18.79 -4.16 21.56
CA ASP A 98 -19.24 -2.78 21.84
C ASP A 98 -18.24 -2.08 22.77
N ASN A 99 -17.33 -1.31 22.15
CA ASN A 99 -16.28 -0.59 22.87
C ASN A 99 -15.78 0.53 21.95
N ASP A 100 -15.55 1.72 22.52
CA ASP A 100 -15.10 2.90 21.75
C ASP A 100 -13.77 2.70 21.04
N LYS A 101 -12.82 2.03 21.68
CA LYS A 101 -11.52 1.71 21.07
C LYS A 101 -11.70 0.75 19.89
N ILE A 102 -12.58 -0.22 20.02
CA ILE A 102 -12.89 -1.17 18.96
C ILE A 102 -13.59 -0.47 17.80
N ALA A 103 -14.51 0.46 18.09
CA ALA A 103 -15.17 1.25 17.04
C ALA A 103 -14.16 2.04 16.21
N GLY A 104 -13.15 2.66 16.86
CA GLY A 104 -12.07 3.34 16.17
C GLY A 104 -11.23 2.39 15.32
N ARG A 105 -10.91 1.22 15.84
CA ARG A 105 -10.16 0.19 15.09
C ARG A 105 -10.94 -0.33 13.90
N LEU A 106 -12.26 -0.50 14.04
CA LEU A 106 -13.11 -0.93 12.92
C LEU A 106 -13.10 0.08 11.77
N LYS A 107 -13.10 1.38 12.08
CA LYS A 107 -13.00 2.43 11.05
C LYS A 107 -11.68 2.34 10.30
N GLU A 108 -10.58 2.13 11.01
CA GLU A 108 -9.27 1.96 10.41
C GLU A 108 -9.24 0.73 9.50
N LEU A 109 -9.78 -0.40 9.97
CA LEU A 109 -9.85 -1.63 9.18
C LEU A 109 -10.73 -1.47 7.95
N ASP A 110 -11.85 -0.75 8.06
CA ASP A 110 -12.72 -0.49 6.92
C ASP A 110 -12.00 0.33 5.85
N PHE A 111 -11.21 1.31 6.25
CA PHE A 111 -10.38 2.08 5.33
C PHE A 111 -9.27 1.23 4.70
N ASP A 112 -8.60 0.41 5.51
CA ASP A 112 -7.57 -0.51 4.99
C ASP A 112 -8.16 -1.46 3.95
N LEU A 113 -9.34 -2.01 4.23
CA LEU A 113 -10.05 -2.89 3.30
C LEU A 113 -10.44 -2.17 2.02
N GLU A 114 -10.89 -0.93 2.13
CA GLU A 114 -11.22 -0.10 0.97
C GLU A 114 -9.99 0.09 0.08
N CYS A 115 -8.85 0.41 0.67
CA CYS A 115 -7.59 0.55 -0.06
C CYS A 115 -7.16 -0.74 -0.75
N ILE A 116 -7.25 -1.87 -0.04
CA ILE A 116 -6.89 -3.18 -0.60
C ILE A 116 -7.79 -3.53 -1.78
N LYS A 117 -9.10 -3.35 -1.64
CA LYS A 117 -10.06 -3.64 -2.70
C LYS A 117 -9.85 -2.73 -3.90
N TYR A 118 -9.58 -1.45 -3.68
CA TYR A 118 -9.25 -0.51 -4.74
C TYR A 118 -8.02 -0.97 -5.51
N ALA A 119 -6.98 -1.36 -4.79
CA ALA A 119 -5.74 -1.85 -5.40
C ALA A 119 -5.98 -3.13 -6.22
N LEU A 120 -6.80 -4.05 -5.72
CA LEU A 120 -7.12 -5.30 -6.42
C LEU A 120 -7.90 -5.08 -7.73
N GLU A 121 -8.62 -3.96 -7.86
CA GLU A 121 -9.30 -3.64 -9.11
C GLU A 121 -8.33 -3.51 -10.29
N PHE A 122 -7.06 -3.16 -10.03
CA PHE A 122 -6.05 -3.08 -11.08
C PHE A 122 -5.75 -4.44 -11.73
N TYR A 123 -6.10 -5.53 -11.05
CA TYR A 123 -5.81 -6.91 -11.49
C TYR A 123 -6.98 -7.57 -12.23
N LYS A 124 -8.07 -6.88 -12.39
CA LYS A 124 -9.25 -7.41 -13.11
C LYS A 124 -9.17 -7.17 -14.61
#